data_ac72feb9242b450eb961883ce4f376a4
#
_entry.id   ac72feb9242b450eb961883ce4f376a4
#
_cell.length_a   1.000
_cell.length_b   1.000
_cell.length_c   1.000
_cell.angle_alpha   90.00
_cell.angle_beta   90.00
_cell.angle_gamma   90.00
#
_symmetry.space_group_name_H-M   'P 1'
#
loop_
_entity.id
_entity.type
_entity.pdbx_description
1 polymer ?
#
loop_
_entity_poly.entity_id
_entity_poly.type
_entity_poly.pdbx_seq_one_letter_code
_entity_poly.pdbx_strand_id
1 'polypeptide(L)'
;MRNLLPGDASPESYKSLINYIPELKGVEGMSIEIGLRRGGGTLEIVEAFLENNDKRPHICVDPYGDIEYYGHGRIMQYDYFNSMRNETIPNLYTYAESRNVNIIFFNLEDSEFYKRFDDGVPVYDEGKKTLISNYCLAHIDGQHDANSVDIATDFFIKHLSIGGIIVYDNTDYYEHNLIHTKLLDNNFEVLIEEDYFSYKKVYKKLS
;
A
#
# COMPACT_ATOMS: atom_id res chain seq x y z
N MET A 1 2.58 -17.25 -14.53
CA MET A 1 2.20 -16.05 -15.31
C MET A 1 1.27 -15.27 -14.38
N ARG A 2 1.69 -14.08 -13.92
CA ARG A 2 0.87 -13.23 -13.05
C ARG A 2 -0.29 -12.70 -13.89
N ASN A 3 -1.51 -13.07 -13.56
CA ASN A 3 -2.70 -12.57 -14.24
C ASN A 3 -3.17 -11.32 -13.50
N LEU A 4 -2.74 -10.16 -13.97
CA LEU A 4 -3.31 -8.90 -13.54
C LEU A 4 -4.79 -8.82 -13.92
N LEU A 5 -5.56 -8.13 -13.10
CA LEU A 5 -6.96 -7.87 -13.42
C LEU A 5 -7.07 -6.95 -14.65
N PRO A 6 -8.09 -7.10 -15.50
CA PRO A 6 -8.24 -6.28 -16.70
C PRO A 6 -8.23 -4.79 -16.38
N GLY A 7 -7.41 -4.03 -17.10
CA GLY A 7 -7.30 -2.57 -16.96
C GLY A 7 -6.36 -2.09 -15.85
N ASP A 8 -5.58 -2.98 -15.26
CA ASP A 8 -4.51 -2.59 -14.34
C ASP A 8 -3.24 -2.16 -15.07
N ALA A 9 -2.33 -1.51 -14.31
CA ALA A 9 -1.03 -1.12 -14.81
C ALA A 9 -0.15 -2.35 -15.16
N SER A 10 0.89 -2.12 -15.96
CA SER A 10 1.82 -3.20 -16.33
C SER A 10 2.67 -3.61 -15.12
N PRO A 11 3.17 -4.86 -15.08
CA PRO A 11 4.10 -5.31 -14.03
C PRO A 11 5.36 -4.44 -13.90
N GLU A 12 5.80 -3.81 -14.98
CA GLU A 12 6.93 -2.88 -14.97
C GLU A 12 6.70 -1.67 -14.05
N SER A 13 5.45 -1.21 -13.92
CA SER A 13 5.07 -0.09 -13.04
C SER A 13 5.25 -0.40 -11.56
N TYR A 14 5.35 -1.68 -11.21
CA TYR A 14 5.47 -2.12 -9.81
C TYR A 14 6.89 -2.59 -9.43
N LYS A 15 7.87 -2.51 -10.34
CA LYS A 15 9.25 -2.98 -10.06
C LYS A 15 9.86 -2.30 -8.84
N SER A 16 9.77 -0.99 -8.74
CA SER A 16 10.29 -0.25 -7.58
C SER A 16 9.55 -0.57 -6.28
N LEU A 17 8.30 -1.02 -6.36
CA LEU A 17 7.52 -1.47 -5.23
C LEU A 17 8.00 -2.82 -4.69
N ILE A 18 8.33 -3.77 -5.59
CA ILE A 18 8.62 -5.17 -5.22
C ILE A 18 10.11 -5.50 -5.08
N ASN A 19 11.00 -4.71 -5.66
CA ASN A 19 12.44 -5.00 -5.69
C ASN A 19 13.06 -5.13 -4.30
N TYR A 20 12.52 -4.45 -3.31
CA TYR A 20 13.02 -4.45 -1.93
C TYR A 20 12.32 -5.44 -1.00
N ILE A 21 11.29 -6.15 -1.47
CA ILE A 21 10.57 -7.13 -0.64
C ILE A 21 11.50 -8.23 -0.07
N PRO A 22 12.52 -8.73 -0.80
CA PRO A 22 13.48 -9.68 -0.22
C PRO A 22 14.23 -9.15 1.02
N GLU A 23 14.42 -7.83 1.12
CA GLU A 23 15.08 -7.21 2.27
C GLU A 23 14.20 -7.16 3.53
N LEU A 24 12.88 -7.34 3.36
CA LEU A 24 11.91 -7.34 4.45
C LEU A 24 11.84 -8.69 5.21
N LYS A 25 12.71 -9.64 4.83
CA LYS A 25 12.78 -10.92 5.54
C LYS A 25 13.19 -10.70 7.00
N GLY A 26 12.30 -11.11 7.91
CA GLY A 26 12.51 -10.93 9.35
C GLY A 26 12.09 -9.56 9.90
N VAL A 27 11.68 -8.62 9.05
CA VAL A 27 11.01 -7.39 9.49
C VAL A 27 9.58 -7.74 9.87
N GLU A 28 9.18 -7.43 11.10
CA GLU A 28 7.85 -7.71 11.61
C GLU A 28 6.78 -6.79 11.00
N GLY A 29 5.54 -7.26 11.00
CA GLY A 29 4.38 -6.48 10.59
C GLY A 29 3.73 -6.96 9.29
N MET A 30 2.61 -6.34 8.99
CA MET A 30 1.83 -6.59 7.78
C MET A 30 2.38 -5.78 6.59
N SER A 31 1.96 -6.10 5.39
CA SER A 31 2.04 -5.19 4.26
C SER A 31 0.70 -4.50 4.04
N ILE A 32 0.71 -3.28 3.49
CA ILE A 32 -0.50 -2.50 3.23
C ILE A 32 -0.39 -1.74 1.91
N GLU A 33 -1.50 -1.65 1.18
CA GLU A 33 -1.68 -0.79 0.03
C GLU A 33 -2.86 0.16 0.28
N ILE A 34 -2.59 1.44 0.12
CA ILE A 34 -3.58 2.52 0.15
C ILE A 34 -3.87 2.91 -1.29
N GLY A 35 -5.13 2.75 -1.73
CA GLY A 35 -5.50 2.89 -3.14
C GLY A 35 -5.35 1.56 -3.89
N LEU A 36 -6.40 0.76 -3.88
CA LEU A 36 -6.39 -0.60 -4.44
C LEU A 36 -6.72 -0.63 -5.93
N ARG A 37 -7.64 0.23 -6.37
CA ARG A 37 -8.19 0.25 -7.73
C ARG A 37 -8.65 -1.14 -8.17
N ARG A 38 -7.92 -1.82 -9.08
CA ARG A 38 -8.20 -3.19 -9.57
C ARG A 38 -7.30 -4.25 -8.94
N GLY A 39 -6.46 -3.88 -7.98
CA GLY A 39 -5.66 -4.80 -7.18
C GLY A 39 -4.34 -5.25 -7.83
N GLY A 40 -3.87 -4.55 -8.86
CA GLY A 40 -2.59 -4.89 -9.50
C GLY A 40 -1.41 -4.79 -8.56
N GLY A 41 -1.30 -3.69 -7.80
CA GLY A 41 -0.26 -3.51 -6.79
C GLY A 41 -0.33 -4.59 -5.70
N THR A 42 -1.53 -4.87 -5.18
CA THR A 42 -1.76 -5.96 -4.22
C THR A 42 -1.24 -7.31 -4.74
N LEU A 43 -1.58 -7.68 -5.98
CA LEU A 43 -1.12 -8.95 -6.56
C LEU A 43 0.40 -9.02 -6.66
N GLU A 44 1.05 -7.95 -7.12
CA GLU A 44 2.51 -7.88 -7.23
C GLU A 44 3.19 -7.95 -5.86
N ILE A 45 2.69 -7.23 -4.86
CA ILE A 45 3.19 -7.26 -3.48
C ILE A 45 3.08 -8.66 -2.90
N VAL A 46 1.88 -9.25 -2.95
CA VAL A 46 1.62 -10.56 -2.34
C VAL A 46 2.43 -11.68 -3.03
N GLU A 47 2.51 -11.68 -4.38
CA GLU A 47 3.32 -12.66 -5.09
C GLU A 47 4.81 -12.51 -4.75
N ALA A 48 5.33 -11.28 -4.65
CA ALA A 48 6.71 -11.06 -4.28
C ALA A 48 7.03 -11.56 -2.85
N PHE A 49 6.11 -11.40 -1.90
CA PHE A 49 6.26 -11.99 -0.56
C PHE A 49 6.21 -13.53 -0.64
N LEU A 50 5.30 -14.12 -1.39
CA LEU A 50 5.21 -15.58 -1.57
C LEU A 50 6.45 -16.18 -2.22
N GLU A 51 7.04 -15.51 -3.21
CA GLU A 51 8.30 -15.91 -3.83
C GLU A 51 9.46 -15.94 -2.81
N ASN A 52 9.36 -15.15 -1.74
CA ASN A 52 10.32 -15.14 -0.62
C ASN A 52 9.89 -16.04 0.56
N ASN A 53 8.90 -16.92 0.38
CA ASN A 53 8.34 -17.81 1.40
C ASN A 53 7.77 -17.04 2.62
N ASP A 54 7.21 -15.88 2.39
CA ASP A 54 6.57 -15.05 3.39
C ASP A 54 5.05 -14.98 3.12
N LYS A 55 4.25 -15.31 4.11
CA LYS A 55 2.77 -15.33 4.04
C LYS A 55 2.13 -14.33 5.00
N ARG A 56 2.80 -13.21 5.23
CA ARG A 56 2.25 -12.16 6.09
C ARG A 56 0.91 -11.66 5.58
N PRO A 57 0.01 -11.20 6.46
CA PRO A 57 -1.23 -10.56 6.04
C PRO A 57 -0.96 -9.33 5.20
N HIS A 58 -1.78 -9.12 4.17
CA HIS A 58 -1.77 -7.92 3.35
C HIS A 58 -3.09 -7.16 3.52
N ILE A 59 -3.00 -5.86 3.74
CA ILE A 59 -4.15 -4.97 3.90
C ILE A 59 -4.33 -4.15 2.64
N CYS A 60 -5.59 -4.04 2.20
CA CYS A 60 -6.02 -3.19 1.10
C CYS A 60 -7.02 -2.16 1.63
N VAL A 61 -6.80 -0.89 1.35
CA VAL A 61 -7.69 0.21 1.72
C VAL A 61 -8.10 0.98 0.49
N ASP A 62 -9.40 1.00 0.19
CA ASP A 62 -9.95 1.78 -0.93
C ASP A 62 -11.44 2.05 -0.67
N PRO A 63 -11.90 3.29 -0.69
CA PRO A 63 -13.30 3.61 -0.43
C PRO A 63 -14.22 3.19 -1.58
N TYR A 64 -13.74 3.23 -2.83
CA TYR A 64 -14.60 3.15 -4.03
C TYR A 64 -15.81 4.11 -3.93
N GLY A 65 -16.96 3.75 -4.53
CA GLY A 65 -18.20 4.51 -4.35
C GLY A 65 -18.28 5.78 -5.15
N ASP A 66 -17.33 5.99 -6.05
CA ASP A 66 -17.31 7.14 -6.96
C ASP A 66 -17.19 8.50 -6.23
N ILE A 67 -16.46 8.48 -5.13
CA ILE A 67 -16.14 9.70 -4.38
C ILE A 67 -15.10 10.55 -5.11
N GLU A 68 -15.09 11.84 -4.84
CA GLU A 68 -14.04 12.73 -5.33
C GLU A 68 -12.70 12.40 -4.69
N TYR A 69 -11.65 12.43 -5.50
CA TYR A 69 -10.27 12.33 -5.02
C TYR A 69 -9.36 13.23 -5.86
N TYR A 70 -8.20 13.56 -5.32
CA TYR A 70 -7.20 14.33 -6.05
C TYR A 70 -6.18 13.39 -6.71
N GLY A 71 -6.12 13.41 -8.03
CA GLY A 71 -5.18 12.63 -8.83
C GLY A 71 -4.83 13.34 -10.13
N HIS A 72 -3.69 13.04 -10.71
CA HIS A 72 -3.22 13.64 -11.97
C HIS A 72 -3.28 15.17 -11.99
N GLY A 73 -3.02 15.82 -10.85
CA GLY A 73 -3.01 17.29 -10.71
C GLY A 73 -4.41 17.94 -10.74
N ARG A 74 -5.49 17.18 -10.57
CA ARG A 74 -6.88 17.68 -10.59
C ARG A 74 -7.80 16.85 -9.69
N ILE A 75 -8.98 17.40 -9.41
CA ILE A 75 -10.06 16.64 -8.79
C ILE A 75 -10.61 15.65 -9.83
N MET A 76 -10.65 14.39 -9.43
CA MET A 76 -11.17 13.27 -10.21
C MET A 76 -12.48 12.78 -9.60
N GLN A 77 -13.42 12.38 -10.44
CA GLN A 77 -14.67 11.75 -10.07
C GLN A 77 -15.04 10.71 -11.13
N TYR A 78 -15.90 9.77 -10.80
CA TYR A 78 -16.40 8.76 -11.74
C TYR A 78 -15.33 7.79 -12.25
N ASP A 79 -14.27 7.54 -11.44
CA ASP A 79 -13.20 6.61 -11.80
C ASP A 79 -13.22 5.31 -10.99
N TYR A 80 -13.67 5.37 -9.71
CA TYR A 80 -13.65 4.24 -8.77
C TYR A 80 -15.06 3.80 -8.40
N PHE A 81 -15.74 3.15 -9.35
CA PHE A 81 -17.13 2.73 -9.19
C PHE A 81 -17.32 1.54 -8.26
N ASN A 82 -18.51 1.42 -7.69
CA ASN A 82 -18.92 0.22 -6.97
C ASN A 82 -18.89 -1.05 -7.84
N SER A 83 -19.08 -0.93 -9.15
CA SER A 83 -18.93 -2.06 -10.08
C SER A 83 -17.48 -2.56 -10.11
N MET A 84 -16.49 -1.67 -10.11
CA MET A 84 -15.07 -2.04 -10.02
C MET A 84 -14.79 -2.78 -8.70
N ARG A 85 -15.26 -2.25 -7.57
CA ARG A 85 -15.16 -2.93 -6.27
C ARG A 85 -15.75 -4.33 -6.30
N ASN A 86 -16.98 -4.47 -6.86
CA ASN A 86 -17.71 -5.73 -6.90
C ASN A 86 -17.04 -6.78 -7.80
N GLU A 87 -16.19 -6.37 -8.72
CA GLU A 87 -15.34 -7.24 -9.52
C GLU A 87 -14.02 -7.56 -8.79
N THR A 88 -13.34 -6.54 -8.28
CA THR A 88 -11.99 -6.64 -7.72
C THR A 88 -11.95 -7.48 -6.44
N ILE A 89 -12.83 -7.18 -5.47
CA ILE A 89 -12.76 -7.84 -4.15
C ILE A 89 -12.99 -9.36 -4.24
N PRO A 90 -14.01 -9.88 -4.93
CA PRO A 90 -14.19 -11.32 -5.08
C PRO A 90 -13.02 -12.01 -5.79
N ASN A 91 -12.42 -11.35 -6.80
CA ASN A 91 -11.27 -11.88 -7.50
C ASN A 91 -10.04 -11.99 -6.58
N LEU A 92 -9.78 -10.96 -5.75
CA LEU A 92 -8.69 -10.98 -4.78
C LEU A 92 -8.91 -12.02 -3.69
N TYR A 93 -10.13 -12.21 -3.19
CA TYR A 93 -10.41 -13.28 -2.23
C TYR A 93 -10.25 -14.66 -2.84
N THR A 94 -10.69 -14.87 -4.08
CA THR A 94 -10.47 -16.15 -4.80
C THR A 94 -8.97 -16.42 -4.98
N TYR A 95 -8.22 -15.38 -5.34
CA TYR A 95 -6.77 -15.47 -5.43
C TYR A 95 -6.14 -15.80 -4.08
N ALA A 96 -6.50 -15.08 -3.01
CA ALA A 96 -6.00 -15.29 -1.65
C ALA A 96 -6.23 -16.71 -1.16
N GLU A 97 -7.44 -17.25 -1.37
CA GLU A 97 -7.78 -18.64 -1.06
C GLU A 97 -6.91 -19.63 -1.84
N SER A 98 -6.74 -19.41 -3.15
CA SER A 98 -5.93 -20.29 -4.00
C SER A 98 -4.44 -20.33 -3.62
N ARG A 99 -3.93 -19.26 -3.01
CA ARG A 99 -2.52 -19.10 -2.59
C ARG A 99 -2.32 -19.36 -1.10
N ASN A 100 -3.40 -19.54 -0.35
CA ASN A 100 -3.39 -19.66 1.12
C ASN A 100 -2.65 -18.48 1.77
N VAL A 101 -3.11 -17.26 1.46
CA VAL A 101 -2.64 -16.00 2.02
C VAL A 101 -3.81 -15.22 2.60
N ASN A 102 -3.54 -14.34 3.56
CA ASN A 102 -4.56 -13.51 4.20
C ASN A 102 -4.53 -12.10 3.58
N ILE A 103 -5.54 -11.78 2.74
CA ILE A 103 -5.77 -10.43 2.23
C ILE A 103 -6.99 -9.86 2.95
N ILE A 104 -6.82 -8.69 3.57
CA ILE A 104 -7.85 -8.03 4.37
C ILE A 104 -8.20 -6.71 3.68
N PHE A 105 -9.48 -6.55 3.37
CA PHE A 105 -9.96 -5.38 2.65
C PHE A 105 -10.76 -4.47 3.56
N PHE A 106 -10.47 -3.16 3.50
CA PHE A 106 -11.23 -2.09 4.15
C PHE A 106 -11.80 -1.13 3.10
N ASN A 107 -13.12 -1.10 3.01
CA ASN A 107 -13.84 -0.12 2.19
C ASN A 107 -14.00 1.18 2.97
N LEU A 108 -12.91 1.92 3.10
CA LEU A 108 -12.77 3.16 3.87
C LEU A 108 -11.90 4.14 3.10
N GLU A 109 -12.09 5.42 3.35
CA GLU A 109 -11.06 6.41 3.04
C GLU A 109 -9.83 6.16 3.92
N ASP A 110 -8.65 6.47 3.42
CA ASP A 110 -7.37 6.30 4.10
C ASP A 110 -7.33 7.02 5.46
N SER A 111 -7.80 8.26 5.52
CA SER A 111 -7.89 9.04 6.75
C SER A 111 -8.79 8.38 7.82
N GLU A 112 -9.88 7.73 7.40
CA GLU A 112 -10.76 6.98 8.30
C GLU A 112 -10.10 5.67 8.75
N PHE A 113 -9.32 5.03 7.87
CA PHE A 113 -8.54 3.85 8.22
C PHE A 113 -7.50 4.19 9.30
N TYR A 114 -6.68 5.22 9.09
CA TYR A 114 -5.64 5.63 10.05
C TYR A 114 -6.22 5.95 11.43
N LYS A 115 -7.34 6.67 11.45
CA LYS A 115 -8.03 7.05 12.67
C LYS A 115 -8.62 5.86 13.45
N ARG A 116 -9.13 4.85 12.74
CA ARG A 116 -9.80 3.70 13.36
C ARG A 116 -8.84 2.61 13.81
N PHE A 117 -7.70 2.48 13.17
CA PHE A 117 -6.75 1.38 13.37
C PHE A 117 -5.37 1.84 13.89
N ASP A 118 -5.35 2.99 14.55
CA ASP A 118 -4.14 3.47 15.25
C ASP A 118 -3.67 2.49 16.35
N ASP A 119 -4.59 1.75 16.96
CA ASP A 119 -4.29 0.70 17.95
C ASP A 119 -3.97 -0.66 17.30
N GLY A 120 -4.12 -0.79 15.99
CA GLY A 120 -3.87 -2.00 15.22
C GLY A 120 -5.10 -2.61 14.58
N VAL A 121 -4.84 -3.51 13.64
CA VAL A 121 -5.84 -4.24 12.86
C VAL A 121 -6.05 -5.63 13.47
N PRO A 122 -7.30 -6.05 13.75
CA PRO A 122 -7.58 -7.41 14.17
C PRO A 122 -7.44 -8.37 12.98
N VAL A 123 -6.48 -9.27 13.08
CA VAL A 123 -6.25 -10.34 12.10
C VAL A 123 -6.76 -11.66 12.69
N TYR A 124 -7.54 -12.39 11.93
CA TYR A 124 -8.08 -13.69 12.30
C TYR A 124 -7.45 -14.75 11.41
N ASP A 125 -6.70 -15.65 12.03
CA ASP A 125 -6.01 -16.73 11.34
C ASP A 125 -6.00 -17.99 12.21
N GLU A 126 -6.27 -19.14 11.62
CA GLU A 126 -6.30 -20.46 12.29
C GLU A 126 -7.08 -20.46 13.62
N GLY A 127 -8.19 -19.77 13.68
CA GLY A 127 -9.04 -19.68 14.89
C GLY A 127 -8.49 -18.75 15.98
N LYS A 128 -7.43 -18.01 15.71
CA LYS A 128 -6.86 -17.02 16.63
C LYS A 128 -7.16 -15.60 16.14
N LYS A 129 -7.30 -14.69 17.11
CA LYS A 129 -7.33 -13.25 16.86
C LYS A 129 -6.01 -12.65 17.34
N THR A 130 -5.32 -11.97 16.44
CA THR A 130 -4.11 -11.20 16.76
C THR A 130 -4.37 -9.73 16.41
N LEU A 131 -3.97 -8.81 17.26
CA LEU A 131 -3.98 -7.38 16.96
C LEU A 131 -2.58 -7.00 16.48
N ILE A 132 -2.47 -6.55 15.23
CA ILE A 132 -1.21 -6.15 14.60
C ILE A 132 -1.26 -4.66 14.32
N SER A 133 -0.32 -3.89 14.87
CA SER A 133 -0.26 -2.43 14.73
C SER A 133 0.95 -1.94 13.93
N ASN A 134 1.81 -2.86 13.49
CA ASN A 134 3.02 -2.52 12.76
C ASN A 134 2.99 -3.04 11.31
N TYR A 135 3.69 -2.33 10.45
CA TYR A 135 3.80 -2.62 9.02
C TYR A 135 5.26 -2.79 8.62
N CYS A 136 5.54 -3.70 7.71
CA CYS A 136 6.87 -3.84 7.11
C CYS A 136 6.96 -3.16 5.74
N LEU A 137 5.84 -3.08 5.03
CA LEU A 137 5.73 -2.42 3.73
C LEU A 137 4.44 -1.61 3.70
N ALA A 138 4.54 -0.34 3.32
CA ALA A 138 3.40 0.52 2.99
C ALA A 138 3.55 1.05 1.56
N HIS A 139 2.53 0.86 0.73
CA HIS A 139 2.39 1.45 -0.60
C HIS A 139 1.30 2.52 -0.56
N ILE A 140 1.68 3.76 -0.83
CA ILE A 140 0.80 4.93 -0.81
C ILE A 140 0.47 5.31 -2.24
N ASP A 141 -0.69 4.86 -2.70
CA ASP A 141 -1.23 5.03 -4.05
C ASP A 141 -2.71 5.49 -4.02
N GLY A 142 -3.07 6.24 -2.97
CA GLY A 142 -4.41 6.78 -2.76
C GLY A 142 -4.58 8.19 -3.33
N GLN A 143 -4.92 9.15 -2.48
CA GLN A 143 -4.96 10.56 -2.88
C GLN A 143 -3.56 11.13 -3.08
N HIS A 144 -3.35 11.87 -4.18
CA HIS A 144 -2.08 12.47 -4.54
C HIS A 144 -2.07 13.98 -4.28
N ASP A 145 -2.57 14.42 -3.12
CA ASP A 145 -2.40 15.77 -2.62
C ASP A 145 -1.47 15.77 -1.38
N ALA A 146 -0.77 16.89 -1.20
CA ALA A 146 0.25 17.00 -0.16
C ALA A 146 -0.29 16.75 1.26
N ASN A 147 -1.52 17.16 1.56
CA ASN A 147 -2.11 17.01 2.89
C ASN A 147 -2.47 15.56 3.19
N SER A 148 -3.10 14.84 2.27
CA SER A 148 -3.45 13.44 2.43
C SER A 148 -2.21 12.56 2.55
N VAL A 149 -1.19 12.81 1.73
CA VAL A 149 0.09 12.12 1.81
C VAL A 149 0.83 12.43 3.11
N ASP A 150 0.75 13.66 3.63
CA ASP A 150 1.35 14.04 4.91
C ASP A 150 0.72 13.29 6.08
N ILE A 151 -0.61 13.17 6.12
CA ILE A 151 -1.36 12.38 7.11
C ILE A 151 -0.96 10.90 7.06
N ALA A 152 -0.87 10.32 5.85
CA ALA A 152 -0.39 8.96 5.66
C ALA A 152 1.03 8.79 6.19
N THR A 153 1.90 9.75 5.89
CA THR A 153 3.30 9.74 6.33
C THR A 153 3.41 9.75 7.85
N ASP A 154 2.64 10.58 8.56
CA ASP A 154 2.63 10.61 10.03
C ASP A 154 2.19 9.27 10.62
N PHE A 155 1.18 8.65 10.04
CA PHE A 155 0.75 7.31 10.47
C PHE A 155 1.86 6.28 10.28
N PHE A 156 2.53 6.23 9.13
CA PHE A 156 3.57 5.23 8.88
C PHE A 156 4.91 5.55 9.55
N ILE A 157 5.23 6.80 9.84
CA ILE A 157 6.36 7.13 10.74
C ILE A 157 6.17 6.44 12.10
N LYS A 158 4.95 6.42 12.64
CA LYS A 158 4.62 5.78 13.90
C LYS A 158 4.61 4.25 13.78
N HIS A 159 4.00 3.71 12.75
CA HIS A 159 3.61 2.30 12.67
C HIS A 159 4.50 1.43 11.79
N LEU A 160 5.38 2.00 10.95
CA LEU A 160 6.31 1.21 10.17
C LEU A 160 7.39 0.62 11.09
N SER A 161 7.66 -0.66 10.95
CA SER A 161 8.73 -1.34 11.69
C SER A 161 10.11 -0.84 11.27
N ILE A 162 11.09 -0.92 12.17
CA ILE A 162 12.50 -0.67 11.84
C ILE A 162 12.91 -1.65 10.72
N GLY A 163 13.56 -1.16 9.69
CA GLY A 163 13.87 -1.89 8.47
C GLY A 163 12.71 -1.98 7.47
N GLY A 164 11.53 -1.52 7.84
CA GLY A 164 10.35 -1.45 6.97
C GLY A 164 10.48 -0.39 5.88
N ILE A 165 9.70 -0.56 4.82
CA ILE A 165 9.77 0.24 3.59
C ILE A 165 8.43 0.95 3.34
N ILE A 166 8.50 2.22 2.98
CA ILE A 166 7.36 2.98 2.47
C ILE A 166 7.63 3.41 1.04
N VAL A 167 6.64 3.23 0.18
CA VAL A 167 6.66 3.56 -1.25
C VAL A 167 5.55 4.55 -1.54
N TYR A 168 5.90 5.67 -2.13
CA TYR A 168 4.97 6.69 -2.60
C TYR A 168 4.84 6.62 -4.11
N ASP A 169 3.61 6.59 -4.61
CA ASP A 169 3.31 6.65 -6.05
C ASP A 169 3.02 8.08 -6.51
N ASN A 170 3.18 8.33 -7.79
CA ASN A 170 2.85 9.60 -8.45
C ASN A 170 3.38 10.85 -7.74
N THR A 171 4.63 10.81 -7.28
CA THR A 171 5.26 11.88 -6.50
C THR A 171 5.48 13.17 -7.30
N ASP A 172 5.21 13.17 -8.60
CA ASP A 172 5.19 14.32 -9.50
C ASP A 172 3.89 15.13 -9.45
N TYR A 173 2.81 14.60 -8.82
CA TYR A 173 1.52 15.29 -8.75
C TYR A 173 1.35 16.22 -7.55
N TYR A 174 2.27 16.15 -6.58
CA TYR A 174 2.23 16.99 -5.38
C TYR A 174 3.64 17.38 -4.92
N GLU A 175 3.73 18.40 -4.06
CA GLU A 175 5.01 18.85 -3.50
C GLU A 175 5.56 17.83 -2.49
N HIS A 176 6.36 16.89 -2.98
CA HIS A 176 6.91 15.80 -2.19
C HIS A 176 8.10 16.20 -1.29
N ASN A 177 8.73 17.38 -1.51
CA ASN A 177 9.93 17.77 -0.76
C ASN A 177 9.69 17.91 0.75
N LEU A 178 8.49 18.31 1.17
CA LEU A 178 8.12 18.37 2.59
C LEU A 178 8.05 16.96 3.21
N ILE A 179 7.47 16.02 2.49
CA ILE A 179 7.40 14.61 2.89
C ILE A 179 8.80 14.00 2.98
N HIS A 180 9.63 14.25 1.95
CA HIS A 180 11.03 13.83 1.92
C HIS A 180 11.80 14.32 3.16
N THR A 181 11.74 15.63 3.45
CA THR A 181 12.40 16.20 4.63
C THR A 181 11.88 15.59 5.93
N LYS A 182 10.55 15.47 6.07
CA LYS A 182 9.92 14.84 7.25
C LYS A 182 10.43 13.41 7.48
N LEU A 183 10.54 12.61 6.42
CA LEU A 183 11.04 11.23 6.52
C LEU A 183 12.51 11.19 6.95
N LEU A 184 13.38 12.02 6.36
CA LEU A 184 14.79 12.10 6.77
C LEU A 184 14.93 12.52 8.24
N ASP A 185 14.16 13.50 8.70
CA ASP A 185 14.13 13.95 10.10
C ASP A 185 13.63 12.86 11.07
N ASN A 186 12.91 11.86 10.56
CA ASN A 186 12.40 10.71 11.32
C ASN A 186 13.19 9.41 11.07
N ASN A 187 14.47 9.54 10.70
CA ASN A 187 15.43 8.43 10.54
C ASN A 187 15.04 7.44 9.42
N PHE A 188 14.58 7.95 8.30
CA PHE A 188 14.46 7.17 7.07
C PHE A 188 15.63 7.45 6.14
N GLU A 189 16.06 6.45 5.39
CA GLU A 189 16.97 6.60 4.25
C GLU A 189 16.20 6.50 2.92
N VAL A 190 16.70 7.18 1.92
CA VAL A 190 16.17 7.10 0.56
C VAL A 190 16.77 5.88 -0.14
N LEU A 191 15.94 5.00 -0.67
CA LEU A 191 16.38 3.87 -1.51
C LEU A 191 16.26 4.20 -3.00
N ILE A 192 15.19 4.90 -3.39
CA ILE A 192 14.99 5.43 -4.74
C ILE A 192 14.46 6.86 -4.60
N GLU A 193 15.21 7.83 -5.14
CA GLU A 193 14.78 9.24 -5.15
C GLU A 193 13.70 9.50 -6.19
N GLU A 194 13.77 8.83 -7.34
CA GLU A 194 12.80 8.95 -8.41
C GLU A 194 12.88 7.73 -9.34
N ASP A 195 11.74 7.11 -9.57
CA ASP A 195 11.56 6.14 -10.62
C ASP A 195 10.84 6.80 -11.80
N TYR A 196 11.58 7.17 -12.83
CA TYR A 196 11.04 7.87 -14.01
C TYR A 196 9.96 7.11 -14.78
N PHE A 197 9.79 5.83 -14.49
CA PHE A 197 8.76 5.03 -15.14
C PHE A 197 7.40 5.11 -14.44
N SER A 198 7.41 5.33 -13.13
CA SER A 198 6.20 5.34 -12.29
C SER A 198 6.19 6.47 -11.26
N TYR A 199 7.18 7.37 -11.32
CA TYR A 199 7.34 8.48 -10.37
C TYR A 199 7.24 8.05 -8.90
N LYS A 200 7.82 6.89 -8.58
CA LYS A 200 7.84 6.36 -7.23
C LYS A 200 9.07 6.80 -6.46
N LYS A 201 8.87 7.11 -5.18
CA LYS A 201 9.95 7.32 -4.21
C LYS A 201 9.86 6.25 -3.13
N VAL A 202 11.01 5.71 -2.75
CA VAL A 202 11.11 4.59 -1.81
C VAL A 202 12.02 4.97 -0.65
N TYR A 203 11.53 4.72 0.56
CA TYR A 203 12.27 5.01 1.80
C TYR A 203 12.24 3.82 2.73
N LYS A 204 13.33 3.68 3.53
CA LYS A 204 13.47 2.63 4.54
C LYS A 204 13.68 3.25 5.92
N LYS A 205 12.96 2.77 6.91
CA LYS A 205 13.07 3.21 8.29
C LYS A 205 14.30 2.60 8.96
N LEU A 206 15.16 3.41 9.55
CA LEU A 206 16.42 2.98 10.17
C LEU A 206 16.33 2.79 11.70
N SER A 207 15.46 3.56 12.37
CA SER A 207 15.28 3.49 13.82
C SER A 207 13.94 4.02 14.28
#